data_428a2254572f7db5c8a411846bbf8fc8
#
_entry.id   428a2254572f7db5c8a411846bbf8fc8
#
_cell.length_a   1.000
_cell.length_b   1.000
_cell.length_c   1.000
_cell.angle_alpha   90.00
_cell.angle_beta   90.00
_cell.angle_gamma   90.00
#
_symmetry.space_group_name_H-M   'P 1'
#
loop_
_entity.id
_entity.type
_entity.pdbx_description
1 polymer ?
#
loop_
_entity_poly.entity_id
_entity_poly.type
_entity_poly.pdbx_seq_one_letter_code
_entity_poly.pdbx_strand_id
1 'polypeptide(L)'
;ELSRFMLGMKVIFTALAGIDTVIFDEIDTGVSGRVALAIGSKMSAVAKHSQVFAVTHLAQVAAYGDTQYLVEKQIEAHSTLTKIKKLERRERIETLGYMATGTTSESSVHAASELFEQVHKEKTNAD
;
A
#
# COMPACT_ATOMS: atom_id res chain seq x y z
N GLU A 1 -12.67 11.01 7.77
CA GLU A 1 -12.61 12.46 7.51
C GLU A 1 -11.27 13.05 7.92
N LEU A 2 -10.84 12.89 9.19
CA LEU A 2 -9.56 13.41 9.67
C LEU A 2 -8.35 12.84 8.91
N SER A 3 -8.37 11.53 8.61
CA SER A 3 -7.29 10.86 7.87
C SER A 3 -7.13 11.41 6.46
N ARG A 4 -8.23 11.72 5.77
CA ARG A 4 -8.24 12.34 4.44
C ARG A 4 -7.68 13.76 4.47
N PHE A 5 -8.08 14.54 5.47
CA PHE A 5 -7.56 15.89 5.69
C PHE A 5 -6.06 15.87 5.96
N MET A 6 -5.60 14.98 6.83
CA MET A 6 -4.18 14.80 7.15
C MET A 6 -3.37 14.36 5.93
N LEU A 7 -3.91 13.46 5.09
CA LEU A 7 -3.27 13.07 3.84
C LEU A 7 -3.14 14.26 2.89
N GLY A 8 -4.22 15.02 2.70
CA GLY A 8 -4.21 16.22 1.86
C GLY A 8 -3.17 17.24 2.34
N MET A 9 -3.11 17.49 3.64
CA MET A 9 -2.09 18.37 4.24
C MET A 9 -0.66 17.84 4.01
N LYS A 10 -0.42 16.55 4.21
CA LYS A 10 0.91 15.95 3.96
C LYS A 10 1.32 16.07 2.49
N VAL A 11 0.42 15.85 1.55
CA VAL A 11 0.69 16.03 0.12
C VAL A 11 1.11 17.47 -0.20
N ILE A 12 0.37 18.44 0.34
CA ILE A 12 0.67 19.87 0.14
C ILE A 12 2.02 20.25 0.77
N PHE A 13 2.25 19.85 2.02
CA PHE A 13 3.52 20.15 2.70
C PHE A 13 4.72 19.50 2.02
N THR A 14 4.58 18.26 1.54
CA THR A 14 5.64 17.57 0.80
C THR A 14 6.01 18.32 -0.48
N ALA A 15 5.02 18.77 -1.24
CA ALA A 15 5.24 19.53 -2.46
C ALA A 15 5.86 20.91 -2.21
N LEU A 16 5.49 21.58 -1.12
CA LEU A 16 5.97 22.93 -0.79
C LEU A 16 7.32 22.96 -0.07
N ALA A 17 7.61 21.93 0.74
CA ALA A 17 8.78 21.93 1.61
C ALA A 17 10.01 21.21 1.02
N GLY A 18 9.90 20.59 -0.17
CA GLY A 18 10.98 19.81 -0.76
C GLY A 18 11.42 18.63 0.11
N ILE A 19 10.46 17.93 0.72
CA ILE A 19 10.70 16.82 1.63
C ILE A 19 11.14 15.59 0.81
N ASP A 20 12.31 15.05 1.09
CA ASP A 20 12.88 13.92 0.35
C ASP A 20 12.21 12.59 0.69
N THR A 21 11.79 12.40 1.95
CA THR A 21 11.20 11.14 2.44
C THR A 21 9.97 11.39 3.29
N VAL A 22 8.89 10.68 3.00
CA VAL A 22 7.62 10.75 3.74
C VAL A 22 7.23 9.35 4.21
N ILE A 23 6.83 9.25 5.47
CA ILE A 23 6.32 8.01 6.07
C ILE A 23 4.85 8.20 6.41
N PHE A 24 4.02 7.32 5.84
CA PHE A 24 2.59 7.24 6.15
C PHE A 24 2.33 6.00 7.00
N ASP A 25 1.86 6.19 8.21
CA ASP A 25 1.51 5.14 9.13
C ASP A 25 0.05 5.32 9.58
N GLU A 26 -0.72 4.22 9.55
CA GLU A 26 -2.12 4.15 10.00
C GLU A 26 -3.10 5.16 9.33
N ILE A 27 -2.79 5.68 8.14
CA ILE A 27 -3.66 6.66 7.46
C ILE A 27 -4.90 6.02 6.82
N ASP A 28 -4.93 4.71 6.73
CA ASP A 28 -6.01 3.91 6.15
C ASP A 28 -6.99 3.36 7.20
N THR A 29 -6.85 3.76 8.46
CA THR A 29 -7.76 3.37 9.55
C THR A 29 -9.17 3.88 9.27
N GLY A 30 -10.16 2.96 9.30
CA GLY A 30 -11.57 3.27 9.03
C GLY A 30 -11.89 3.62 7.58
N VAL A 31 -10.99 3.33 6.66
CA VAL A 31 -11.13 3.57 5.21
C VAL A 31 -11.36 2.26 4.48
N SER A 32 -12.15 2.27 3.41
CA SER A 32 -12.39 1.10 2.57
C SER A 32 -12.69 1.45 1.11
N GLY A 33 -12.64 0.47 0.25
CA GLY A 33 -13.09 0.55 -1.14
C GLY A 33 -12.46 1.66 -1.96
N ARG A 34 -13.28 2.49 -2.59
CA ARG A 34 -12.85 3.58 -3.48
C ARG A 34 -11.96 4.62 -2.80
N VAL A 35 -12.17 4.85 -1.51
CA VAL A 35 -11.37 5.82 -0.75
C VAL A 35 -9.94 5.30 -0.58
N ALA A 36 -9.80 4.00 -0.34
CA ALA A 36 -8.48 3.37 -0.26
C ALA A 36 -7.71 3.47 -1.59
N LEU A 37 -8.39 3.28 -2.73
CA LEU A 37 -7.80 3.49 -4.06
C LEU A 37 -7.36 4.96 -4.25
N ALA A 38 -8.20 5.91 -3.87
CA ALA A 38 -7.87 7.33 -3.98
C ALA A 38 -6.66 7.70 -3.10
N ILE A 39 -6.54 7.14 -1.90
CA ILE A 39 -5.39 7.30 -1.03
C ILE A 39 -4.12 6.74 -1.69
N GLY A 40 -4.16 5.52 -2.20
CA GLY A 40 -3.04 4.89 -2.89
C GLY A 40 -2.58 5.70 -4.10
N SER A 41 -3.52 6.18 -4.91
CA SER A 41 -3.25 7.04 -6.07
C SER A 41 -2.54 8.34 -5.66
N LYS A 42 -3.00 9.00 -4.60
CA LYS A 42 -2.36 10.23 -4.08
C LYS A 42 -0.96 9.97 -3.52
N MET A 43 -0.76 8.86 -2.80
CA MET A 43 0.58 8.47 -2.34
C MET A 43 1.52 8.19 -3.52
N SER A 44 1.04 7.52 -4.55
CA SER A 44 1.80 7.27 -5.77
C SER A 44 2.21 8.57 -6.48
N ALA A 45 1.35 9.58 -6.47
CA ALA A 45 1.68 10.91 -7.00
C ALA A 45 2.79 11.60 -6.19
N VAL A 46 2.76 11.52 -4.86
CA VAL A 46 3.84 12.02 -3.99
C VAL A 46 5.15 11.29 -4.26
N ALA A 47 5.08 9.99 -4.51
CA ALA A 47 6.24 9.13 -4.76
C ALA A 47 7.00 9.48 -6.06
N LYS A 48 6.42 10.28 -6.95
CA LYS A 48 7.13 10.80 -8.14
C LYS A 48 8.22 11.83 -7.78
N HIS A 49 8.11 12.46 -6.62
CA HIS A 49 9.00 13.55 -6.21
C HIS A 49 9.70 13.30 -4.87
N SER A 50 9.25 12.31 -4.11
CA SER A 50 9.77 11.97 -2.78
C SER A 50 9.81 10.46 -2.61
N GLN A 51 10.67 9.98 -1.73
CA GLN A 51 10.60 8.59 -1.29
C GLN A 51 9.43 8.44 -0.32
N VAL A 52 8.51 7.51 -0.60
CA VAL A 52 7.33 7.27 0.23
C VAL A 52 7.39 5.87 0.85
N PHE A 53 7.29 5.82 2.17
CA PHE A 53 7.02 4.58 2.91
C PHE A 53 5.58 4.61 3.42
N ALA A 54 4.84 3.56 3.19
CA ALA A 54 3.48 3.41 3.68
C ALA A 54 3.32 2.09 4.43
N VAL A 55 2.79 2.16 5.64
CA VAL A 55 2.36 1.00 6.41
C VAL A 55 0.85 0.91 6.28
N THR A 56 0.36 -0.16 5.68
CA THR A 56 -1.05 -0.35 5.36
C THR A 56 -1.50 -1.78 5.55
N HIS A 57 -2.76 -1.96 5.91
CA HIS A 57 -3.44 -3.25 5.92
C HIS A 57 -4.42 -3.41 4.75
N LEU A 58 -4.56 -2.38 3.90
CA LEU A 58 -5.48 -2.39 2.76
C LEU A 58 -4.78 -2.77 1.46
N ALA A 59 -5.28 -3.81 0.81
CA ALA A 59 -4.79 -4.27 -0.49
C ALA A 59 -4.80 -3.18 -1.55
N GLN A 60 -5.83 -2.33 -1.57
CA GLN A 60 -5.98 -1.22 -2.49
C GLN A 60 -4.83 -0.20 -2.36
N VAL A 61 -4.39 0.11 -1.15
CA VAL A 61 -3.25 1.01 -0.92
C VAL A 61 -1.94 0.32 -1.29
N ALA A 62 -1.76 -0.93 -0.84
CA ALA A 62 -0.54 -1.71 -1.09
C ALA A 62 -0.29 -1.95 -2.58
N ALA A 63 -1.34 -2.08 -3.40
CA ALA A 63 -1.24 -2.27 -4.84
C ALA A 63 -0.52 -1.11 -5.55
N TYR A 64 -0.62 0.12 -5.03
CA TYR A 64 0.06 1.30 -5.59
C TYR A 64 1.56 1.35 -5.32
N GLY A 65 2.08 0.58 -4.37
CA GLY A 65 3.51 0.53 -4.07
C GLY A 65 4.34 0.05 -5.27
N ASP A 66 5.47 0.69 -5.55
CA ASP A 66 6.43 0.21 -6.54
C ASP A 66 7.15 -1.04 -6.03
N THR A 67 7.41 -1.07 -4.73
CA THR A 67 7.99 -2.19 -4.01
C THR A 67 7.12 -2.51 -2.79
N GLN A 68 6.87 -3.79 -2.56
CA GLN A 68 6.10 -4.25 -1.41
C GLN A 68 6.96 -5.15 -0.52
N TYR A 69 6.90 -4.88 0.78
CA TYR A 69 7.50 -5.72 1.83
C TYR A 69 6.40 -6.34 2.68
N LEU A 70 6.54 -7.61 2.98
CA LEU A 70 5.70 -8.31 3.95
C LEU A 70 6.42 -8.32 5.30
N VAL A 71 5.70 -7.87 6.33
CA VAL A 71 6.17 -7.91 7.71
C VAL A 71 5.40 -9.00 8.45
N GLU A 72 6.11 -9.99 8.94
CA GLU A 72 5.54 -11.14 9.65
C GLU A 72 6.15 -11.26 11.05
N LYS A 73 5.30 -11.57 12.02
CA LYS A 73 5.74 -11.95 13.37
C LYS A 73 5.75 -13.45 13.49
N GLN A 74 6.89 -14.02 13.79
CA GLN A 74 7.05 -15.42 14.14
C GLN A 74 7.20 -15.54 15.65
N ILE A 75 6.27 -16.28 16.27
CA ILE A 75 6.30 -16.55 17.71
C ILE A 75 7.07 -17.85 17.90
N GLU A 76 8.23 -17.77 18.53
CA GLU A 76 9.01 -18.91 18.98
C GLU A 76 8.76 -19.12 20.47
N ALA A 77 9.16 -20.30 21.03
CA ALA A 77 8.83 -20.72 22.39
C ALA A 77 9.15 -19.68 23.49
N HIS A 78 10.13 -18.80 23.28
CA HIS A 78 10.59 -17.79 24.25
C HIS A 78 10.84 -16.40 23.65
N SER A 79 10.52 -16.19 22.37
CA SER A 79 10.77 -14.92 21.69
C SER A 79 9.79 -14.67 20.56
N THR A 80 9.62 -13.39 20.21
CA THR A 80 8.91 -12.99 19.00
C THR A 80 9.92 -12.38 18.04
N LEU A 81 10.02 -12.97 16.87
CA LEU A 81 10.89 -12.47 15.80
C LEU A 81 10.05 -11.80 14.73
N THR A 82 10.44 -10.58 14.35
CA THR A 82 9.84 -9.89 13.21
C THR A 82 10.69 -10.12 11.97
N LYS A 83 10.11 -10.67 10.93
CA LYS A 83 10.76 -10.85 9.62
C LYS A 83 10.19 -9.88 8.62
N ILE A 84 11.05 -9.34 7.76
CA ILE A 84 10.69 -8.46 6.66
C ILE A 84 11.18 -9.12 5.37
N LYS A 85 10.27 -9.30 4.40
CA LYS A 85 10.57 -9.91 3.11
C LYS A 85 10.12 -9.00 1.99
N LYS A 86 11.00 -8.71 1.04
CA LYS A 86 10.62 -8.09 -0.24
C LYS A 86 9.85 -9.11 -1.09
N LEU A 87 8.71 -8.70 -1.63
CA LEU A 87 7.85 -9.57 -2.43
C LEU A 87 8.10 -9.38 -3.92
N GLU A 88 8.20 -10.50 -4.64
CA GLU A 88 8.18 -10.54 -6.10
C GLU A 88 6.73 -10.45 -6.62
N ARG A 89 6.56 -10.19 -7.93
CA ARG A 89 5.23 -9.95 -8.53
C ARG A 89 4.18 -10.99 -8.14
N ARG A 90 4.50 -12.27 -8.24
CA ARG A 90 3.57 -13.36 -7.91
C ARG A 90 3.19 -13.33 -6.43
N GLU A 91 4.17 -13.19 -5.57
CA GLU A 91 3.97 -13.11 -4.12
C GLU A 91 3.16 -11.87 -3.72
N ARG A 92 3.36 -10.75 -4.42
CA ARG A 92 2.55 -9.54 -4.22
C ARG A 92 1.08 -9.80 -4.49
N ILE A 93 0.75 -10.42 -5.62
CA ILE A 93 -0.63 -10.73 -6.00
C ILE A 93 -1.28 -11.67 -4.97
N GLU A 94 -0.58 -12.72 -4.55
CA GLU A 94 -1.05 -13.65 -3.52
C GLU A 94 -1.27 -12.92 -2.18
N THR A 95 -0.35 -12.06 -1.78
CA THR A 95 -0.45 -11.25 -0.55
C THR A 95 -1.59 -10.25 -0.61
N LEU A 96 -1.79 -9.56 -1.74
CA LEU A 96 -2.93 -8.65 -1.94
C LEU A 96 -4.27 -9.40 -1.84
N GLY A 97 -4.35 -10.61 -2.40
CA GLY A 97 -5.52 -11.48 -2.27
C GLY A 97 -5.81 -11.83 -0.81
N TYR A 98 -4.78 -12.22 -0.07
CA TYR A 98 -4.90 -12.50 1.36
C TYR A 98 -5.31 -11.26 2.18
N MET A 99 -4.71 -10.10 1.90
CA MET A 99 -5.07 -8.83 2.57
C MET A 99 -6.53 -8.47 2.36
N ALA A 100 -7.07 -8.72 1.19
CA ALA A 100 -8.45 -8.37 0.85
C ALA A 100 -9.50 -9.34 1.42
N THR A 101 -9.19 -10.62 1.54
CA THR A 101 -10.18 -11.67 1.81
C THR A 101 -9.84 -12.57 3.01
N GLY A 102 -8.62 -12.50 3.51
CA GLY A 102 -8.10 -13.41 4.54
C GLY A 102 -7.76 -14.81 4.02
N THR A 103 -7.84 -15.04 2.71
CA THR A 103 -7.55 -16.34 2.08
C THR A 103 -6.68 -16.19 0.84
N THR A 104 -6.04 -17.29 0.43
CA THR A 104 -5.29 -17.40 -0.83
C THR A 104 -6.03 -18.27 -1.84
N SER A 105 -7.35 -18.23 -1.84
CA SER A 105 -8.17 -18.97 -2.81
C SER A 105 -7.92 -18.47 -4.23
N GLU A 106 -8.24 -19.31 -5.22
CA GLU A 106 -8.09 -18.96 -6.64
C GLU A 106 -8.86 -17.67 -7.00
N SER A 107 -10.08 -17.52 -6.48
CA SER A 107 -10.88 -16.31 -6.66
C SER A 107 -10.25 -15.07 -6.03
N SER A 108 -9.63 -15.19 -4.84
CA SER A 108 -8.94 -14.10 -4.18
C SER A 108 -7.71 -13.64 -4.97
N VAL A 109 -6.94 -14.59 -5.47
CA VAL A 109 -5.75 -14.32 -6.29
C VAL A 109 -6.15 -13.70 -7.64
N HIS A 110 -7.24 -14.16 -8.25
CA HIS A 110 -7.76 -13.59 -9.49
C HIS A 110 -8.18 -12.12 -9.29
N ALA A 111 -8.99 -11.82 -8.28
CA ALA A 111 -9.41 -10.46 -7.97
C ALA A 111 -8.21 -9.53 -7.63
N ALA A 112 -7.22 -10.05 -6.92
CA ALA A 112 -6.00 -9.32 -6.62
C ALA A 112 -5.16 -9.05 -7.88
N SER A 113 -5.12 -9.98 -8.82
CA SER A 113 -4.46 -9.79 -10.11
C SER A 113 -5.14 -8.69 -10.93
N GLU A 114 -6.48 -8.66 -10.98
CA GLU A 114 -7.22 -7.58 -11.63
C GLU A 114 -6.95 -6.22 -10.99
N LEU A 115 -6.96 -6.13 -9.67
CA LEU A 115 -6.61 -4.92 -8.93
C LEU A 115 -5.18 -4.45 -9.28
N PHE A 116 -4.23 -5.36 -9.26
CA PHE A 116 -2.83 -5.07 -9.56
C PHE A 116 -2.66 -4.52 -10.98
N GLU A 117 -3.30 -5.13 -11.98
CA GLU A 117 -3.24 -4.68 -13.38
C GLU A 117 -3.96 -3.34 -13.58
N GLN A 118 -5.10 -3.12 -12.91
CA GLN A 118 -5.81 -1.84 -12.95
C GLN A 118 -4.92 -0.70 -12.44
N VAL A 119 -4.31 -0.87 -11.28
CA VAL A 119 -3.42 0.12 -10.67
C VAL A 119 -2.19 0.36 -11.56
N HIS A 120 -1.62 -0.70 -12.12
CA HIS A 120 -0.46 -0.57 -13.01
C HIS A 120 -0.77 0.26 -14.26
N LYS A 121 -1.92 0.01 -14.89
CA LYS A 121 -2.40 0.82 -16.03
C LYS A 121 -2.64 2.29 -15.64
N GLU A 122 -3.25 2.54 -14.49
CA GLU A 122 -3.48 3.90 -13.99
C GLU A 122 -2.16 4.65 -13.82
N LYS A 123 -1.17 4.02 -13.20
CA LYS A 123 0.16 4.62 -12.98
C LYS A 123 0.86 4.93 -14.30
N THR A 124 0.80 4.01 -15.27
CA THR A 124 1.43 4.19 -16.60
C THR A 124 0.76 5.31 -17.41
N ASN A 125 -0.55 5.46 -17.30
CA ASN A 125 -1.29 6.52 -18.01
C ASN A 125 -1.14 7.91 -17.35
N ALA A 126 -0.70 7.96 -16.11
CA ALA A 126 -0.47 9.22 -15.37
C ALA A 126 0.97 9.78 -15.55
N ASP A 127 1.82 9.06 -16.25
CA ASP A 127 3.18 9.47 -16.64
C ASP A 127 3.17 10.07 -18.05
#